data_f1ce2d5cb90078bd90f3ff6ec2347a5a
#
_entry.id   f1ce2d5cb90078bd90f3ff6ec2347a5a
#
_cell.length_a   1.000
_cell.length_b   1.000
_cell.length_c   1.000
_cell.angle_alpha   90.00
_cell.angle_beta   90.00
_cell.angle_gamma   90.00
#
_symmetry.space_group_name_H-M   'P 1'
#
loop_
_entity.id
_entity.type
_entity.pdbx_description
1 polymer ?
#
loop_
_entity_poly.entity_id
_entity_poly.type
_entity_poly.pdbx_seq_one_letter_code
_entity_poly.pdbx_strand_id
1 'polypeptide(L)'
;MSDFPATPGAPTPGTPSTPSTAGSDYTQRLARLEQSGIKRLLPTQAPYRWNLQRLQLGRVLDIGCGLGRNLLNCGPDSVGVDHNPHSVQTCRERGLNAYTPDGLAAAADCGPGSFDSLLVAHVLEHVEEGTAATLLEQYLPLVKPGGSVVMITPQEVGFRSDATHIRWVGFEELRIHAAKAGIAVRRTYSFPFPRPMGKVFPYNEFVLVGTVPA
;
A
#
# COMPACT_ATOMS: atom_id res chain seq x y z
N MET A 1 10.06 59.69 29.04
CA MET A 1 9.45 58.47 29.63
C MET A 1 8.03 58.42 29.12
N SER A 2 7.77 57.67 28.09
CA SER A 2 6.43 57.40 27.57
C SER A 2 6.44 55.95 27.11
N ASP A 3 5.79 55.12 27.92
CA ASP A 3 5.52 53.71 27.68
C ASP A 3 4.48 53.56 26.54
N PHE A 4 4.82 52.88 25.47
CA PHE A 4 3.85 52.36 24.50
C PHE A 4 3.68 50.87 24.73
N PRO A 5 2.43 50.36 24.90
CA PRO A 5 2.19 48.94 25.01
C PRO A 5 2.36 48.24 23.67
N ALA A 6 3.02 47.07 23.69
CA ALA A 6 3.23 46.19 22.56
C ALA A 6 1.91 45.64 22.01
N THR A 7 1.73 45.74 20.69
CA THR A 7 0.61 45.18 19.94
C THR A 7 0.76 43.65 19.89
N PRO A 8 -0.29 42.84 20.18
CA PRO A 8 -0.22 41.39 20.00
C PRO A 8 -0.08 41.03 18.53
N GLY A 9 0.91 40.21 18.23
CA GLY A 9 1.20 39.73 16.88
C GLY A 9 0.01 38.96 16.28
N ALA A 10 -0.26 39.26 15.02
CA ALA A 10 -1.24 38.53 14.21
C ALA A 10 -0.86 37.04 14.08
N PRO A 11 -1.84 36.13 14.08
CA PRO A 11 -1.56 34.70 13.86
C PRO A 11 -1.00 34.48 12.46
N THR A 12 0.14 33.81 12.37
CA THR A 12 0.71 33.32 11.12
C THR A 12 -0.28 32.37 10.43
N PRO A 13 -0.52 32.49 9.11
CA PRO A 13 -1.35 31.56 8.37
C PRO A 13 -0.72 30.15 8.47
N GLY A 14 -1.46 29.18 9.01
CA GLY A 14 -1.03 27.80 9.09
C GLY A 14 -0.73 27.23 7.71
N THR A 15 0.45 26.65 7.56
CA THR A 15 0.83 25.84 6.41
C THR A 15 -0.23 24.75 6.24
N PRO A 16 -0.79 24.53 5.02
CA PRO A 16 -1.74 23.46 4.81
C PRO A 16 -1.06 22.14 5.16
N SER A 17 -1.57 21.44 6.17
CA SER A 17 -1.07 20.13 6.56
C SER A 17 -1.28 19.15 5.41
N THR A 18 -0.21 18.50 4.96
CA THR A 18 -0.28 17.40 3.99
C THR A 18 -1.27 16.35 4.51
N PRO A 19 -2.22 15.86 3.70
CA PRO A 19 -3.17 14.84 4.14
C PRO A 19 -2.42 13.60 4.64
N SER A 20 -2.64 13.24 5.91
CA SER A 20 -1.98 12.09 6.54
C SER A 20 -2.80 10.83 6.37
N THR A 21 -2.14 9.70 6.09
CA THR A 21 -2.75 8.37 6.04
C THR A 21 -2.93 7.73 7.43
N ALA A 22 -2.43 8.38 8.49
CA ALA A 22 -2.41 7.83 9.85
C ALA A 22 -3.70 8.09 10.68
N GLY A 23 -4.62 8.93 10.19
CA GLY A 23 -5.80 9.35 10.96
C GLY A 23 -7.05 8.52 10.71
N SER A 24 -8.03 8.60 11.65
CA SER A 24 -9.37 8.02 11.50
C SER A 24 -10.09 8.52 10.26
N ASP A 25 -9.85 9.76 9.85
CA ASP A 25 -10.45 10.39 8.67
C ASP A 25 -10.06 9.69 7.38
N TYR A 26 -8.82 9.21 7.29
CA TYR A 26 -8.35 8.40 6.16
C TYR A 26 -9.09 7.05 6.10
N THR A 27 -9.20 6.35 7.23
CA THR A 27 -9.94 5.08 7.33
C THR A 27 -11.42 5.26 6.95
N GLN A 28 -12.08 6.34 7.42
CA GLN A 28 -13.45 6.67 7.05
C GLN A 28 -13.60 7.00 5.56
N ARG A 29 -12.63 7.70 4.97
CA ARG A 29 -12.59 7.97 3.54
C ARG A 29 -12.49 6.68 2.73
N LEU A 30 -11.61 5.76 3.10
CA LEU A 30 -11.51 4.45 2.46
C LEU A 30 -12.84 3.67 2.55
N ALA A 31 -13.47 3.65 3.73
CA ALA A 31 -14.76 2.99 3.92
C ALA A 31 -15.88 3.59 3.05
N ARG A 32 -15.94 4.93 2.93
CA ARG A 32 -16.90 5.60 2.02
C ARG A 32 -16.64 5.26 0.55
N LEU A 33 -15.38 5.16 0.13
CA LEU A 33 -15.02 4.76 -1.23
C LEU A 33 -15.41 3.31 -1.54
N GLU A 34 -15.35 2.41 -0.55
CA GLU A 34 -15.84 1.04 -0.70
C GLU A 34 -17.38 0.98 -0.82
N GLN A 35 -18.10 1.85 -0.12
CA GLN A 35 -19.58 1.88 -0.07
C GLN A 35 -20.24 2.66 -1.21
N SER A 36 -19.48 3.36 -2.08
CA SER A 36 -20.05 4.15 -3.16
C SER A 36 -20.87 3.27 -4.11
N GLY A 37 -22.17 3.59 -4.29
CA GLY A 37 -23.22 2.72 -4.82
C GLY A 37 -22.99 2.15 -6.24
N ILE A 38 -22.20 2.80 -7.09
CA ILE A 38 -21.86 2.30 -8.44
C ILE A 38 -20.94 1.07 -8.36
N LYS A 39 -20.07 0.98 -7.34
CA LYS A 39 -19.19 -0.17 -7.12
C LYS A 39 -19.92 -1.43 -6.65
N ARG A 40 -21.14 -1.29 -6.15
CA ARG A 40 -21.96 -2.40 -5.66
C ARG A 40 -22.65 -3.18 -6.79
N LEU A 41 -22.91 -2.56 -7.94
CA LEU A 41 -23.58 -3.18 -9.08
C LEU A 41 -22.60 -3.84 -10.08
N LEU A 42 -21.35 -3.38 -10.14
CA LEU A 42 -20.35 -3.97 -11.02
C LEU A 42 -19.28 -4.67 -10.18
N PRO A 43 -18.85 -5.90 -10.51
CA PRO A 43 -17.79 -6.59 -9.81
C PRO A 43 -16.42 -5.99 -10.15
N THR A 44 -16.25 -4.68 -9.88
CA THR A 44 -15.04 -3.92 -10.22
C THR A 44 -13.78 -4.50 -9.59
N GLN A 45 -13.95 -5.26 -8.50
CA GLN A 45 -12.85 -5.94 -7.81
C GLN A 45 -12.50 -7.31 -8.42
N ALA A 46 -13.38 -7.89 -9.26
CA ALA A 46 -13.17 -9.22 -9.82
C ALA A 46 -11.86 -9.35 -10.63
N PRO A 47 -11.48 -8.39 -11.50
CA PRO A 47 -10.20 -8.45 -12.19
C PRO A 47 -9.00 -8.47 -11.23
N TYR A 48 -9.00 -7.61 -10.20
CA TYR A 48 -7.89 -7.50 -9.23
C TYR A 48 -7.77 -8.78 -8.39
N ARG A 49 -8.89 -9.32 -7.92
CA ARG A 49 -8.93 -10.62 -7.25
C ARG A 49 -8.34 -11.71 -8.15
N TRP A 50 -8.79 -11.79 -9.40
CA TRP A 50 -8.26 -12.74 -10.37
C TRP A 50 -6.75 -12.54 -10.59
N ASN A 51 -6.27 -11.29 -10.67
CA ASN A 51 -4.86 -11.00 -10.83
C ASN A 51 -4.03 -11.54 -9.64
N LEU A 52 -4.47 -11.32 -8.39
CA LEU A 52 -3.80 -11.84 -7.21
C LEU A 52 -3.85 -13.38 -7.15
N GLN A 53 -5.02 -13.97 -7.40
CA GLN A 53 -5.21 -15.42 -7.33
C GLN A 53 -4.35 -16.19 -8.35
N ARG A 54 -4.24 -15.68 -9.60
CA ARG A 54 -3.39 -16.32 -10.63
C ARG A 54 -1.90 -16.29 -10.31
N LEU A 55 -1.46 -15.42 -9.41
CA LEU A 55 -0.06 -15.33 -9.00
C LEU A 55 0.34 -16.43 -8.02
N GLN A 56 -0.63 -17.14 -7.44
CA GLN A 56 -0.42 -18.26 -6.50
C GLN A 56 0.55 -17.91 -5.36
N LEU A 57 0.25 -16.81 -4.67
CA LEU A 57 1.15 -16.16 -3.73
C LEU A 57 1.38 -16.93 -2.41
N GLY A 58 0.61 -18.00 -2.14
CA GLY A 58 0.71 -18.74 -0.88
C GLY A 58 0.33 -17.88 0.34
N ARG A 59 1.08 -17.99 1.43
CA ARG A 59 0.93 -17.14 2.62
C ARG A 59 1.54 -15.76 2.35
N VAL A 60 0.69 -14.75 2.29
CA VAL A 60 1.06 -13.38 1.90
C VAL A 60 1.27 -12.50 3.12
N LEU A 61 2.31 -11.66 3.10
CA LEU A 61 2.43 -10.46 3.91
C LEU A 61 2.04 -9.26 3.06
N ASP A 62 0.89 -8.61 3.39
CA ASP A 62 0.34 -7.44 2.69
C ASP A 62 0.71 -6.17 3.45
N ILE A 63 1.66 -5.39 2.92
CA ILE A 63 2.14 -4.15 3.54
C ILE A 63 1.21 -3.00 3.16
N GLY A 64 0.83 -2.18 4.17
CA GLY A 64 -0.14 -1.10 3.98
C GLY A 64 -1.51 -1.68 3.62
N CYS A 65 -1.93 -2.74 4.32
CA CYS A 65 -3.14 -3.49 3.99
C CYS A 65 -4.44 -2.67 4.04
N GLY A 66 -4.42 -1.48 4.65
CA GLY A 66 -5.59 -0.62 4.81
C GLY A 66 -6.75 -1.36 5.46
N LEU A 67 -7.90 -1.38 4.82
CA LEU A 67 -9.09 -2.09 5.30
C LEU A 67 -9.11 -3.60 4.92
N GLY A 68 -8.00 -4.16 4.45
CA GLY A 68 -7.85 -5.58 4.15
C GLY A 68 -8.39 -6.01 2.78
N ARG A 69 -8.58 -5.07 1.84
CA ARG A 69 -9.16 -5.37 0.52
C ARG A 69 -8.41 -6.47 -0.23
N ASN A 70 -7.08 -6.45 -0.20
CA ASN A 70 -6.26 -7.48 -0.84
C ASN A 70 -6.26 -8.77 -0.03
N LEU A 71 -6.19 -8.69 1.30
CA LEU A 71 -6.24 -9.83 2.21
C LEU A 71 -7.47 -10.72 2.01
N LEU A 72 -8.63 -10.12 1.73
CA LEU A 72 -9.86 -10.85 1.39
C LEU A 72 -9.71 -11.78 0.16
N ASN A 73 -8.69 -11.56 -0.66
CA ASN A 73 -8.41 -12.32 -1.88
C ASN A 73 -7.15 -13.19 -1.78
N CYS A 74 -6.47 -13.15 -0.64
CA CYS A 74 -5.32 -13.99 -0.30
C CYS A 74 -5.76 -15.22 0.51
N GLY A 75 -4.84 -16.16 0.73
CA GLY A 75 -5.08 -17.32 1.59
C GLY A 75 -5.42 -16.93 3.04
N PRO A 76 -6.15 -17.78 3.78
CA PRO A 76 -6.64 -17.46 5.13
C PRO A 76 -5.52 -17.20 6.14
N ASP A 77 -4.33 -17.79 5.94
CA ASP A 77 -3.15 -17.60 6.80
C ASP A 77 -2.34 -16.36 6.45
N SER A 78 -2.79 -15.57 5.48
CA SER A 78 -2.14 -14.31 5.09
C SER A 78 -2.31 -13.25 6.17
N VAL A 79 -1.35 -12.33 6.24
CA VAL A 79 -1.25 -11.31 7.27
C VAL A 79 -1.11 -9.95 6.64
N GLY A 80 -1.86 -8.97 7.14
CA GLY A 80 -1.71 -7.56 6.79
C GLY A 80 -0.92 -6.81 7.85
N VAL A 81 -0.16 -5.83 7.41
CA VAL A 81 0.44 -4.83 8.31
C VAL A 81 0.04 -3.43 7.87
N ASP A 82 -0.39 -2.61 8.81
CA ASP A 82 -0.71 -1.21 8.57
C ASP A 82 -0.29 -0.35 9.76
N HIS A 83 0.27 0.83 9.48
CA HIS A 83 0.68 1.77 10.52
C HIS A 83 -0.52 2.42 11.24
N ASN A 84 -1.71 2.39 10.63
CA ASN A 84 -2.93 2.96 11.18
C ASN A 84 -3.68 1.91 12.04
N PRO A 85 -3.74 2.07 13.39
CA PRO A 85 -4.42 1.13 14.27
C PRO A 85 -5.91 0.93 13.95
N HIS A 86 -6.58 1.96 13.42
CA HIS A 86 -8.00 1.87 13.04
C HIS A 86 -8.20 0.96 11.82
N SER A 87 -7.26 1.00 10.85
CA SER A 87 -7.26 0.08 9.71
C SER A 87 -7.07 -1.36 10.19
N VAL A 88 -6.10 -1.59 11.07
CA VAL A 88 -5.84 -2.91 11.68
C VAL A 88 -7.08 -3.44 12.42
N GLN A 89 -7.71 -2.58 13.24
CA GLN A 89 -8.92 -2.96 13.97
C GLN A 89 -10.05 -3.35 13.01
N THR A 90 -10.27 -2.57 11.95
CA THR A 90 -11.28 -2.89 10.91
C THR A 90 -11.00 -4.22 10.22
N CYS A 91 -9.73 -4.53 9.92
CA CYS A 91 -9.35 -5.84 9.37
C CYS A 91 -9.72 -6.97 10.32
N ARG A 92 -9.40 -6.83 11.61
CA ARG A 92 -9.71 -7.84 12.64
C ARG A 92 -11.21 -8.05 12.81
N GLU A 93 -12.00 -6.99 12.78
CA GLU A 93 -13.48 -7.06 12.81
C GLU A 93 -14.07 -7.79 11.60
N ARG A 94 -13.34 -7.79 10.46
CA ARG A 94 -13.66 -8.56 9.25
C ARG A 94 -13.14 -10.01 9.29
N GLY A 95 -12.53 -10.43 10.41
CA GLY A 95 -11.95 -11.77 10.56
C GLY A 95 -10.61 -11.97 9.84
N LEU A 96 -9.92 -10.87 9.51
CA LEU A 96 -8.62 -10.92 8.85
C LEU A 96 -7.47 -10.82 9.87
N ASN A 97 -6.36 -11.47 9.60
CA ASN A 97 -5.14 -11.35 10.40
C ASN A 97 -4.44 -10.05 10.03
N ALA A 98 -4.42 -9.08 10.94
CA ALA A 98 -3.74 -7.82 10.70
C ALA A 98 -3.07 -7.29 11.97
N TYR A 99 -1.94 -6.60 11.80
CA TYR A 99 -1.11 -6.09 12.88
C TYR A 99 -0.62 -4.67 12.57
N THR A 100 -0.33 -3.92 13.62
CA THR A 100 0.57 -2.77 13.52
C THR A 100 2.01 -3.28 13.34
N PRO A 101 2.99 -2.46 12.90
CA PRO A 101 4.38 -2.88 12.77
C PRO A 101 4.94 -3.52 14.05
N ASP A 102 4.70 -2.91 15.22
CA ASP A 102 5.14 -3.46 16.52
C ASP A 102 4.42 -4.78 16.85
N GLY A 103 3.13 -4.85 16.55
CA GLY A 103 2.35 -6.07 16.75
C GLY A 103 2.82 -7.23 15.88
N LEU A 104 3.20 -6.95 14.63
CA LEU A 104 3.77 -7.96 13.73
C LEU A 104 5.11 -8.48 14.25
N ALA A 105 5.96 -7.56 14.71
CA ALA A 105 7.28 -7.92 15.27
C ALA A 105 7.17 -8.81 16.53
N ALA A 106 6.09 -8.69 17.30
CA ALA A 106 5.80 -9.49 18.48
C ALA A 106 5.07 -10.82 18.17
N ALA A 107 4.56 -11.01 16.94
CA ALA A 107 3.81 -12.20 16.57
C ALA A 107 4.74 -13.38 16.28
N ALA A 108 4.62 -14.45 17.06
CA ALA A 108 5.54 -15.58 17.04
C ALA A 108 5.57 -16.35 15.69
N ASP A 109 4.50 -16.30 14.93
CA ASP A 109 4.35 -16.97 13.64
C ASP A 109 4.69 -16.07 12.42
N CYS A 110 5.17 -14.86 12.66
CA CYS A 110 5.51 -13.86 11.62
C CYS A 110 7.01 -13.54 11.55
N GLY A 111 7.88 -14.44 11.99
CA GLY A 111 9.33 -14.28 11.97
C GLY A 111 9.95 -14.41 10.57
N PRO A 112 11.32 -14.40 10.48
CA PRO A 112 12.04 -14.55 9.23
C PRO A 112 11.62 -15.79 8.44
N GLY A 113 11.41 -15.65 7.13
CA GLY A 113 11.02 -16.74 6.23
C GLY A 113 9.64 -17.34 6.49
N SER A 114 8.75 -16.64 7.22
CA SER A 114 7.39 -17.16 7.52
C SER A 114 6.42 -17.02 6.36
N PHE A 115 6.70 -16.15 5.38
CA PHE A 115 5.79 -15.85 4.28
C PHE A 115 6.29 -16.38 2.94
N ASP A 116 5.37 -16.82 2.09
CA ASP A 116 5.67 -17.22 0.71
C ASP A 116 5.79 -16.02 -0.21
N SER A 117 5.14 -14.91 0.14
CA SER A 117 5.11 -13.70 -0.69
C SER A 117 4.96 -12.42 0.10
N LEU A 118 5.53 -11.33 -0.46
CA LEU A 118 5.32 -9.95 -0.07
C LEU A 118 4.41 -9.26 -1.08
N LEU A 119 3.35 -8.61 -0.62
CA LEU A 119 2.50 -7.74 -1.42
C LEU A 119 2.65 -6.30 -0.94
N VAL A 120 2.98 -5.38 -1.86
CA VAL A 120 3.07 -3.94 -1.62
C VAL A 120 2.17 -3.26 -2.65
N ALA A 121 0.91 -3.05 -2.28
CA ALA A 121 -0.10 -2.55 -3.21
C ALA A 121 -0.66 -1.21 -2.75
N HIS A 122 -0.45 -0.18 -3.56
CA HIS A 122 -0.88 1.20 -3.28
C HIS A 122 -0.27 1.77 -1.98
N VAL A 123 1.05 1.62 -1.84
CA VAL A 123 1.85 2.12 -0.71
C VAL A 123 2.97 3.04 -1.18
N LEU A 124 3.70 2.64 -2.22
CA LEU A 124 4.93 3.31 -2.62
C LEU A 124 4.71 4.74 -3.11
N GLU A 125 3.54 5.04 -3.64
CA GLU A 125 3.12 6.37 -4.07
C GLU A 125 2.78 7.32 -2.91
N HIS A 126 2.58 6.80 -1.70
CA HIS A 126 2.25 7.57 -0.50
C HIS A 126 3.46 7.90 0.37
N VAL A 127 4.63 7.34 0.06
CA VAL A 127 5.84 7.48 0.89
C VAL A 127 7.01 8.05 0.10
N GLU A 128 7.90 8.73 0.81
CA GLU A 128 9.17 9.19 0.25
C GLU A 128 10.06 8.01 -0.16
N GLU A 129 10.98 8.23 -1.09
CA GLU A 129 11.84 7.17 -1.65
C GLU A 129 12.66 6.45 -0.57
N GLY A 130 13.22 7.19 0.39
CA GLY A 130 13.98 6.62 1.51
C GLY A 130 13.10 5.73 2.39
N THR A 131 11.88 6.15 2.67
CA THR A 131 10.90 5.35 3.43
C THR A 131 10.52 4.07 2.69
N ALA A 132 10.34 4.15 1.38
CA ALA A 132 10.04 2.97 0.55
C ALA A 132 11.18 1.92 0.61
N ALA A 133 12.45 2.37 0.59
CA ALA A 133 13.60 1.48 0.73
C ALA A 133 13.64 0.80 2.11
N THR A 134 13.52 1.60 3.18
CA THR A 134 13.49 1.08 4.57
C THR A 134 12.34 0.08 4.77
N LEU A 135 11.18 0.34 4.18
CA LEU A 135 10.02 -0.54 4.25
C LEU A 135 10.32 -1.90 3.60
N LEU A 136 10.92 -1.92 2.41
CA LEU A 136 11.31 -3.16 1.76
C LEU A 136 12.41 -3.89 2.55
N GLU A 137 13.42 -3.19 3.05
CA GLU A 137 14.50 -3.76 3.89
C GLU A 137 13.95 -4.40 5.16
N GLN A 138 12.94 -3.79 5.78
CA GLN A 138 12.32 -4.29 7.00
C GLN A 138 11.53 -5.59 6.79
N TYR A 139 10.77 -5.70 5.69
CA TYR A 139 9.82 -6.79 5.52
C TYR A 139 10.29 -7.93 4.60
N LEU A 140 11.27 -7.69 3.70
CA LEU A 140 11.80 -8.75 2.83
C LEU A 140 12.38 -9.94 3.60
N PRO A 141 13.09 -9.78 4.75
CA PRO A 141 13.58 -10.92 5.52
C PRO A 141 12.50 -11.86 6.06
N LEU A 142 11.24 -11.41 6.12
CA LEU A 142 10.11 -12.23 6.55
C LEU A 142 9.63 -13.17 5.45
N VAL A 143 10.04 -12.94 4.19
CA VAL A 143 9.70 -13.79 3.05
C VAL A 143 10.77 -14.88 2.89
N LYS A 144 10.34 -16.07 2.53
CA LYS A 144 11.24 -17.20 2.24
C LYS A 144 12.21 -16.85 1.10
N PRO A 145 13.45 -17.34 1.13
CA PRO A 145 14.33 -17.33 -0.04
C PRO A 145 13.61 -17.90 -1.26
N GLY A 146 13.69 -17.23 -2.42
CA GLY A 146 12.95 -17.59 -3.61
C GLY A 146 11.45 -17.21 -3.60
N GLY A 147 10.94 -16.66 -2.49
CA GLY A 147 9.54 -16.22 -2.37
C GLY A 147 9.21 -15.06 -3.29
N SER A 148 7.92 -14.86 -3.55
CA SER A 148 7.45 -13.85 -4.50
C SER A 148 7.36 -12.46 -3.89
N VAL A 149 7.65 -11.42 -4.69
CA VAL A 149 7.40 -10.02 -4.34
C VAL A 149 6.52 -9.40 -5.42
N VAL A 150 5.39 -8.82 -5.00
CA VAL A 150 4.46 -8.14 -5.90
C VAL A 150 4.34 -6.69 -5.46
N MET A 151 4.67 -5.77 -6.36
CA MET A 151 4.47 -4.33 -6.15
C MET A 151 3.44 -3.82 -7.14
N ILE A 152 2.45 -3.07 -6.65
CA ILE A 152 1.34 -2.52 -7.44
C ILE A 152 1.21 -1.03 -7.15
N THR A 153 1.16 -0.20 -8.19
CA THR A 153 0.97 1.25 -8.07
C THR A 153 0.00 1.76 -9.13
N PRO A 154 -0.70 2.88 -8.89
CA PRO A 154 -1.67 3.42 -9.84
C PRO A 154 -0.98 4.01 -11.08
N GLN A 155 -1.67 3.97 -12.21
CA GLN A 155 -1.27 4.70 -13.40
C GLN A 155 -1.82 6.14 -13.37
N GLU A 156 -1.62 6.92 -14.44
CA GLU A 156 -1.76 8.38 -14.46
C GLU A 156 -3.06 8.92 -13.88
N VAL A 157 -4.21 8.39 -14.32
CA VAL A 157 -5.52 8.88 -13.84
C VAL A 157 -5.74 8.44 -12.39
N GLY A 158 -5.39 7.21 -12.05
CA GLY A 158 -5.44 6.70 -10.68
C GLY A 158 -4.55 7.50 -9.75
N PHE A 159 -3.31 7.77 -10.17
CA PHE A 159 -2.37 8.59 -9.40
C PHE A 159 -2.92 9.99 -9.10
N ARG A 160 -3.47 10.68 -10.10
CA ARG A 160 -4.02 12.03 -9.93
C ARG A 160 -5.35 12.07 -9.16
N SER A 161 -6.02 10.95 -8.99
CA SER A 161 -7.34 10.88 -8.32
C SER A 161 -7.26 10.91 -6.79
N ASP A 162 -6.07 10.76 -6.21
CA ASP A 162 -5.86 10.79 -4.77
C ASP A 162 -4.81 11.84 -4.38
N ALA A 163 -5.23 12.83 -3.58
CA ALA A 163 -4.36 13.91 -3.11
C ALA A 163 -3.28 13.45 -2.10
N THR A 164 -3.36 12.21 -1.60
CA THR A 164 -2.34 11.63 -0.73
C THR A 164 -1.21 10.96 -1.49
N HIS A 165 -1.28 10.87 -2.81
CA HIS A 165 -0.19 10.42 -3.66
C HIS A 165 0.85 11.53 -3.80
N ILE A 166 1.99 11.33 -3.19
CA ILE A 166 3.09 12.34 -3.15
C ILE A 166 4.16 12.08 -4.19
N ARG A 167 4.25 10.84 -4.71
CA ARG A 167 5.32 10.44 -5.61
C ARG A 167 4.82 9.52 -6.73
N TRP A 168 5.18 9.86 -7.96
CA TRP A 168 4.97 8.98 -9.10
C TRP A 168 5.84 7.72 -9.00
N VAL A 169 5.24 6.55 -9.15
CA VAL A 169 5.95 5.26 -9.14
C VAL A 169 5.46 4.43 -10.32
N GLY A 170 6.11 4.57 -11.47
CA GLY A 170 5.85 3.78 -12.68
C GLY A 170 6.74 2.54 -12.76
N PHE A 171 6.83 1.93 -13.95
CA PHE A 171 7.63 0.73 -14.14
C PHE A 171 9.12 0.93 -13.85
N GLU A 172 9.66 2.10 -14.17
CA GLU A 172 11.08 2.38 -13.97
C GLU A 172 11.39 2.49 -12.47
N GLU A 173 10.59 3.28 -11.75
CA GLU A 173 10.73 3.45 -10.30
C GLU A 173 10.54 2.12 -9.55
N LEU A 174 9.57 1.29 -9.99
CA LEU A 174 9.39 -0.06 -9.43
C LEU A 174 10.63 -0.94 -9.63
N ARG A 175 11.29 -0.87 -10.81
CA ARG A 175 12.54 -1.60 -11.06
C ARG A 175 13.69 -1.09 -10.22
N ILE A 176 13.78 0.24 -10.03
CA ILE A 176 14.80 0.85 -9.17
C ILE A 176 14.61 0.36 -7.73
N HIS A 177 13.38 0.37 -7.20
CA HIS A 177 13.10 -0.16 -5.86
C HIS A 177 13.45 -1.64 -5.75
N ALA A 178 13.08 -2.45 -6.75
CA ALA A 178 13.41 -3.86 -6.79
C ALA A 178 14.93 -4.09 -6.79
N ALA A 179 15.67 -3.35 -7.62
CA ALA A 179 17.12 -3.48 -7.70
C ALA A 179 17.82 -3.07 -6.39
N LYS A 180 17.42 -1.94 -5.77
CA LYS A 180 17.95 -1.50 -4.48
C LYS A 180 17.70 -2.52 -3.36
N ALA A 181 16.56 -3.19 -3.38
CA ALA A 181 16.17 -4.20 -2.41
C ALA A 181 16.67 -5.62 -2.75
N GLY A 182 17.46 -5.78 -3.82
CA GLY A 182 17.98 -7.09 -4.24
C GLY A 182 16.93 -8.03 -4.83
N ILE A 183 15.73 -7.53 -5.19
CA ILE A 183 14.65 -8.33 -5.76
C ILE A 183 14.95 -8.65 -7.24
N ALA A 184 14.95 -9.93 -7.60
CA ALA A 184 15.09 -10.37 -8.97
C ALA A 184 13.77 -10.18 -9.73
N VAL A 185 13.69 -9.17 -10.62
CA VAL A 185 12.49 -8.87 -11.38
C VAL A 185 12.21 -9.99 -12.39
N ARG A 186 11.02 -10.57 -12.33
CA ARG A 186 10.54 -11.60 -13.25
C ARG A 186 9.74 -11.02 -14.41
N ARG A 187 8.83 -10.09 -14.12
CA ARG A 187 7.98 -9.41 -15.11
C ARG A 187 7.42 -8.11 -14.60
N THR A 188 7.09 -7.22 -15.55
CA THR A 188 6.27 -6.03 -15.30
C THR A 188 5.14 -6.00 -16.33
N TYR A 189 3.93 -5.58 -15.91
CA TYR A 189 2.79 -5.47 -16.81
C TYR A 189 1.78 -4.43 -16.32
N SER A 190 0.93 -3.98 -17.24
CA SER A 190 -0.20 -3.11 -16.95
C SER A 190 -1.44 -3.96 -16.70
N PHE A 191 -2.29 -3.56 -15.75
CA PHE A 191 -3.50 -4.32 -15.39
C PHE A 191 -4.62 -3.38 -14.92
N PRO A 192 -5.90 -3.65 -15.21
CA PRO A 192 -6.44 -4.77 -15.98
C PRO A 192 -6.27 -4.62 -17.51
N PHE A 193 -5.98 -3.42 -17.99
CA PHE A 193 -5.87 -3.13 -19.41
C PHE A 193 -4.43 -2.82 -19.83
N PRO A 194 -4.13 -2.82 -21.16
CA PRO A 194 -2.84 -2.40 -21.67
C PRO A 194 -2.44 -0.98 -21.22
N ARG A 195 -1.15 -0.71 -21.20
CA ARG A 195 -0.54 0.52 -20.66
C ARG A 195 -1.20 1.84 -21.10
N PRO A 196 -1.60 2.04 -22.38
CA PRO A 196 -2.23 3.30 -22.79
C PRO A 196 -3.52 3.65 -22.03
N MET A 197 -4.22 2.63 -21.51
CA MET A 197 -5.47 2.82 -20.77
C MET A 197 -5.30 3.54 -19.44
N GLY A 198 -4.12 3.54 -18.85
CA GLY A 198 -3.84 4.30 -17.62
C GLY A 198 -4.00 5.80 -17.77
N LYS A 199 -3.99 6.32 -19.00
CA LYS A 199 -4.23 7.74 -19.29
C LYS A 199 -5.71 8.15 -19.24
N VAL A 200 -6.63 7.17 -19.26
CA VAL A 200 -8.09 7.41 -19.34
C VAL A 200 -8.88 6.61 -18.30
N PHE A 201 -8.35 5.49 -17.82
CA PHE A 201 -9.03 4.62 -16.86
C PHE A 201 -8.34 4.67 -15.48
N PRO A 202 -9.04 5.15 -14.42
CA PRO A 202 -8.42 5.43 -13.11
C PRO A 202 -7.97 4.18 -12.35
N TYR A 203 -8.49 3.01 -12.71
CA TYR A 203 -8.16 1.76 -12.02
C TYR A 203 -7.12 0.92 -12.77
N ASN A 204 -6.39 1.51 -13.74
CA ASN A 204 -5.28 0.82 -14.37
C ASN A 204 -4.02 0.96 -13.51
N GLU A 205 -3.28 -0.13 -13.36
CA GLU A 205 -2.17 -0.27 -12.42
C GLU A 205 -0.89 -0.69 -13.13
N PHE A 206 0.25 -0.28 -12.58
CA PHE A 206 1.54 -0.89 -12.82
C PHE A 206 1.70 -2.07 -11.88
N VAL A 207 2.12 -3.20 -12.40
CA VAL A 207 2.41 -4.40 -11.61
C VAL A 207 3.82 -4.87 -11.90
N LEU A 208 4.62 -5.04 -10.85
CA LEU A 208 5.91 -5.72 -10.89
C LEU A 208 5.81 -7.01 -10.09
N VAL A 209 6.30 -8.10 -10.65
CA VAL A 209 6.47 -9.39 -9.97
C VAL A 209 7.94 -9.75 -10.00
N GLY A 210 8.49 -10.00 -8.85
CA GLY A 210 9.86 -10.42 -8.64
C GLY A 210 9.97 -11.55 -7.62
N THR A 211 11.19 -11.93 -7.29
CA THR A 211 11.49 -12.94 -6.26
C THR A 211 12.60 -12.46 -5.35
N VAL A 212 12.51 -12.81 -4.07
CA VAL A 212 13.62 -12.70 -3.12
C VAL A 212 14.74 -13.62 -3.60
N PRO A 213 16.03 -13.22 -3.60
CA PRO A 213 17.13 -14.10 -3.89
C PRO A 213 17.14 -15.36 -3.01
N ALA A 214 17.60 -16.48 -3.59
CA ALA A 214 17.75 -17.75 -2.87
C ALA A 214 18.93 -17.72 -1.90
#